data_aaad92218d35f1bc779536855f1072e5
#
_entry.id   aaad92218d35f1bc779536855f1072e5
#
_cell.length_a   1.000
_cell.length_b   1.000
_cell.length_c   1.000
_cell.angle_alpha   90.00
_cell.angle_beta   90.00
_cell.angle_gamma   90.00
#
_symmetry.space_group_name_H-M   'P 1'
#
loop_
_entity.id
_entity.type
_entity.pdbx_description
1 polymer ?
#
loop_
_entity_poly.entity_id
_entity_poly.type
_entity_poly.pdbx_seq_one_letter_code
_entity_poly.pdbx_strand_id
1 'polypeptide(L)'
;TAGSVRQLDNSVTKERKIKFIAWKAVRGIDGNSFMKRLQILDLLGFEVVPWVKVDNIEENIKELRKTAREKDVPIDGIVFSYDDIDYSESLGNTSHHVRSQLAYKFADDKFETVIRDVEWSMGKTGQLTPVAVFDPVEIDDTIVERASLHNVSIFKSYELSVGDTITVYKANMIIPQIAENLTRNGDKLFTVPDKCPICGGHVKITGENETEELQCMNLECKGKLLGELCTFVSKEAHDITGLSKSTLSLLIEKEFIKGPLDLFYLKDCRGMLVTLQGLGAKKVDKILESIEKCRKTTLPKFLYGLSIPLIGRSVSKQLNIVEEKRAREKGLKTAFDSFIKDMDSQYDFTCLEDFGFAKASSLKNYFEENQRYITELAAEFQFEEISQETVKDVLNGAIFCITGTLTEFANRAALVEKIESLGGKVTGSVTKKTNYLINNDTLSKSSKNVKAMQLGIPIISEKEFLNKFVKKVLTR
;
A
#
# COMPACT_ATOMS: atom_id res chain seq x y z
N THR A 1 10.48 -9.62 11.72
CA THR A 1 10.02 -11.00 11.35
C THR A 1 10.14 -11.26 9.85
N ALA A 2 9.59 -10.41 8.95
CA ALA A 2 9.63 -10.66 7.51
C ALA A 2 11.06 -10.77 6.94
N GLY A 3 12.01 -9.92 7.40
CA GLY A 3 13.41 -10.02 7.02
C GLY A 3 14.08 -11.28 7.56
N SER A 4 13.67 -11.75 8.73
CA SER A 4 14.20 -13.00 9.32
C SER A 4 13.75 -14.25 8.54
N VAL A 5 12.50 -14.28 8.06
CA VAL A 5 11.97 -15.40 7.26
C VAL A 5 12.59 -15.45 5.85
N ARG A 6 13.03 -14.30 5.33
CA ARG A 6 13.59 -14.17 3.97
C ARG A 6 15.12 -14.18 3.92
N GLN A 7 15.80 -14.66 4.96
CA GLN A 7 17.25 -14.80 4.94
C GLN A 7 17.70 -15.81 3.87
N LEU A 8 18.78 -15.48 3.17
CA LEU A 8 19.40 -16.39 2.19
C LEU A 8 20.02 -17.61 2.87
N ASP A 9 20.57 -17.41 4.08
CA ASP A 9 21.06 -18.47 4.95
C ASP A 9 20.00 -18.80 6.01
N ASN A 10 19.47 -20.01 5.96
CA ASN A 10 18.44 -20.48 6.87
C ASN A 10 18.94 -20.72 8.30
N SER A 11 20.28 -20.83 8.51
CA SER A 11 20.87 -20.92 9.85
C SER A 11 20.60 -19.67 10.67
N VAL A 12 20.66 -18.48 10.05
CA VAL A 12 20.30 -17.19 10.67
C VAL A 12 18.83 -17.16 11.12
N THR A 13 17.93 -17.71 10.30
CA THR A 13 16.51 -17.83 10.66
C THR A 13 16.33 -18.77 11.87
N LYS A 14 17.06 -19.88 11.92
CA LYS A 14 17.02 -20.84 13.02
C LYS A 14 17.53 -20.23 14.32
N GLU A 15 18.65 -19.47 14.28
CA GLU A 15 19.22 -18.79 15.45
C GLU A 15 18.24 -17.77 16.04
N ARG A 16 17.45 -17.10 15.20
CA ARG A 16 16.46 -16.10 15.63
C ARG A 16 15.22 -16.69 16.30
N LYS A 17 15.06 -18.01 16.36
CA LYS A 17 13.98 -18.74 17.07
C LYS A 17 12.61 -18.11 16.87
N ILE A 18 12.23 -17.88 15.61
CA ILE A 18 10.94 -17.23 15.28
C ILE A 18 9.79 -18.09 15.82
N LYS A 19 8.90 -17.50 16.61
CA LYS A 19 7.69 -18.13 17.13
C LYS A 19 6.51 -17.83 16.21
N PHE A 20 5.57 -18.76 16.13
CA PHE A 20 4.27 -18.58 15.49
C PHE A 20 3.22 -18.42 16.57
N ILE A 21 2.51 -17.31 16.58
CA ILE A 21 1.42 -17.04 17.53
C ILE A 21 0.14 -16.86 16.74
N ALA A 22 -0.84 -17.75 16.96
CA ALA A 22 -2.13 -17.70 16.30
C ALA A 22 -3.03 -16.65 16.92
N TRP A 23 -3.61 -15.76 16.13
CA TRP A 23 -4.53 -14.74 16.61
C TRP A 23 -5.96 -14.87 16.03
N LYS A 24 -6.13 -15.69 15.00
CA LYS A 24 -7.43 -15.94 14.36
C LYS A 24 -7.42 -17.25 13.59
N ALA A 25 -8.46 -18.06 13.72
CA ALA A 25 -8.74 -19.15 12.79
C ALA A 25 -9.50 -18.61 11.57
N VAL A 26 -8.86 -18.66 10.40
CA VAL A 26 -9.47 -18.18 9.15
C VAL A 26 -10.44 -19.21 8.58
N ARG A 27 -10.10 -20.51 8.66
CA ARG A 27 -10.89 -21.64 8.15
C ARG A 27 -10.66 -22.89 9.01
N GLY A 28 -11.56 -23.87 8.91
CA GLY A 28 -11.39 -25.21 9.49
C GLY A 28 -11.82 -25.32 10.96
N ILE A 29 -12.33 -24.27 11.57
CA ILE A 29 -12.91 -24.31 12.92
C ILE A 29 -14.32 -23.69 12.85
N ASP A 30 -15.32 -24.51 13.16
CA ASP A 30 -16.72 -24.08 13.14
C ASP A 30 -17.15 -23.40 14.46
N GLY A 31 -18.26 -22.70 14.41
CA GLY A 31 -18.84 -22.03 15.57
C GLY A 31 -18.82 -20.50 15.44
N ASN A 32 -19.78 -19.85 16.11
CA ASN A 32 -20.03 -18.40 16.04
C ASN A 32 -19.37 -17.59 17.16
N SER A 33 -18.39 -18.17 17.88
CA SER A 33 -17.67 -17.47 18.95
C SER A 33 -16.20 -17.39 18.64
N PHE A 34 -15.67 -16.17 18.57
CA PHE A 34 -14.25 -15.89 18.35
C PHE A 34 -13.37 -16.49 19.47
N MET A 35 -13.80 -16.32 20.70
CA MET A 35 -13.13 -16.87 21.89
C MET A 35 -13.06 -18.40 21.84
N LYS A 36 -14.16 -19.10 21.48
CA LYS A 36 -14.15 -20.56 21.36
C LYS A 36 -13.22 -21.03 20.26
N ARG A 37 -13.12 -20.32 19.15
CA ARG A 37 -12.16 -20.64 18.07
C ARG A 37 -10.71 -20.52 18.54
N LEU A 38 -10.37 -19.50 19.36
CA LEU A 38 -9.04 -19.37 19.97
C LEU A 38 -8.76 -20.54 20.96
N GLN A 39 -9.73 -20.93 21.77
CA GLN A 39 -9.60 -22.09 22.66
C GLN A 39 -9.34 -23.40 21.90
N ILE A 40 -10.02 -23.60 20.77
CA ILE A 40 -9.80 -24.78 19.92
C ILE A 40 -8.38 -24.74 19.31
N LEU A 41 -7.88 -23.57 18.88
CA LEU A 41 -6.50 -23.44 18.39
C LEU A 41 -5.48 -23.84 19.48
N ASP A 42 -5.70 -23.41 20.72
CA ASP A 42 -4.85 -23.75 21.86
C ASP A 42 -4.89 -25.28 22.13
N LEU A 43 -6.07 -25.89 22.11
CA LEU A 43 -6.24 -27.35 22.24
C LEU A 43 -5.57 -28.13 21.10
N LEU A 44 -5.46 -27.56 19.91
CA LEU A 44 -4.72 -28.14 18.78
C LEU A 44 -3.20 -27.94 18.87
N GLY A 45 -2.71 -27.31 19.95
CA GLY A 45 -1.29 -27.14 20.22
C GLY A 45 -0.66 -25.88 19.59
N PHE A 46 -1.46 -24.95 19.10
CA PHE A 46 -0.94 -23.65 18.66
C PHE A 46 -0.74 -22.72 19.86
N GLU A 47 0.37 -22.02 19.90
CA GLU A 47 0.49 -20.85 20.80
C GLU A 47 -0.47 -19.76 20.34
N VAL A 48 -1.36 -19.31 21.22
CA VAL A 48 -2.41 -18.32 20.90
C VAL A 48 -2.09 -16.99 21.55
N VAL A 49 -2.45 -15.89 20.90
CA VAL A 49 -2.36 -14.54 21.49
C VAL A 49 -3.06 -14.51 22.86
N PRO A 50 -2.50 -13.82 23.85
CA PRO A 50 -3.20 -13.59 25.12
C PRO A 50 -4.54 -12.91 24.86
N TRP A 51 -5.59 -13.41 25.46
CA TRP A 51 -6.93 -12.86 25.38
C TRP A 51 -7.69 -12.98 26.69
N VAL A 52 -8.66 -12.11 26.89
CA VAL A 52 -9.54 -12.10 28.06
C VAL A 52 -10.94 -11.66 27.63
N LYS A 53 -11.97 -12.20 28.30
CA LYS A 53 -13.33 -11.68 28.15
C LYS A 53 -13.44 -10.39 28.96
N VAL A 54 -13.89 -9.32 28.29
CA VAL A 54 -13.97 -7.99 28.92
C VAL A 54 -15.05 -7.97 30.00
N ASP A 55 -14.65 -7.63 31.21
CA ASP A 55 -15.51 -7.31 32.36
C ASP A 55 -15.14 -5.94 32.93
N ASN A 56 -13.84 -5.69 33.16
CA ASN A 56 -13.30 -4.40 33.56
C ASN A 56 -12.17 -4.01 32.62
N ILE A 57 -12.39 -2.99 31.78
CA ILE A 57 -11.47 -2.59 30.74
C ILE A 57 -10.07 -2.29 31.26
N GLU A 58 -9.95 -1.49 32.32
CA GLU A 58 -8.66 -1.07 32.85
C GLU A 58 -7.86 -2.23 33.47
N GLU A 59 -8.54 -3.11 34.23
CA GLU A 59 -7.90 -4.30 34.79
C GLU A 59 -7.49 -5.29 33.72
N ASN A 60 -8.34 -5.54 32.75
CA ASN A 60 -8.04 -6.46 31.65
C ASN A 60 -6.88 -5.95 30.77
N ILE A 61 -6.75 -4.64 30.54
CA ILE A 61 -5.58 -4.04 29.88
C ILE A 61 -4.29 -4.33 30.66
N LYS A 62 -4.31 -4.12 31.99
CA LYS A 62 -3.16 -4.39 32.86
C LYS A 62 -2.78 -5.88 32.85
N GLU A 63 -3.78 -6.76 32.95
CA GLU A 63 -3.61 -8.21 32.95
C GLU A 63 -2.98 -8.69 31.62
N LEU A 64 -3.54 -8.28 30.48
CA LEU A 64 -3.02 -8.65 29.16
C LEU A 64 -1.61 -8.14 28.94
N ARG A 65 -1.30 -6.91 29.37
CA ARG A 65 0.04 -6.34 29.29
C ARG A 65 1.04 -7.11 30.12
N LYS A 66 0.65 -7.55 31.33
CA LYS A 66 1.46 -8.40 32.19
C LYS A 66 1.70 -9.78 31.56
N THR A 67 0.64 -10.43 31.08
CA THR A 67 0.71 -11.75 30.43
C THR A 67 1.58 -11.72 29.18
N ALA A 68 1.49 -10.68 28.37
CA ALA A 68 2.32 -10.52 27.19
C ALA A 68 3.82 -10.42 27.54
N ARG A 69 4.17 -9.65 28.62
CA ARG A 69 5.54 -9.57 29.12
C ARG A 69 6.05 -10.91 29.65
N GLU A 70 5.24 -11.64 30.41
CA GLU A 70 5.59 -12.97 30.95
C GLU A 70 5.84 -13.99 29.84
N LYS A 71 5.13 -13.88 28.73
CA LYS A 71 5.29 -14.75 27.53
C LYS A 71 6.35 -14.25 26.55
N ASP A 72 7.02 -13.14 26.85
CA ASP A 72 7.97 -12.50 25.93
C ASP A 72 7.36 -12.21 24.56
N VAL A 73 6.15 -11.68 24.53
CA VAL A 73 5.41 -11.26 23.34
C VAL A 73 5.37 -9.73 23.30
N PRO A 74 6.10 -9.09 22.38
CA PRO A 74 6.04 -7.64 22.24
C PRO A 74 4.67 -7.23 21.67
N ILE A 75 3.99 -6.30 22.35
CA ILE A 75 2.69 -5.76 21.95
C ILE A 75 2.72 -4.23 21.96
N ASP A 76 2.14 -3.60 20.95
CA ASP A 76 2.00 -2.15 20.79
C ASP A 76 0.59 -1.66 21.19
N GLY A 77 -0.30 -2.58 21.51
CA GLY A 77 -1.68 -2.29 21.88
C GLY A 77 -2.52 -3.55 22.06
N ILE A 78 -3.80 -3.33 22.25
CA ILE A 78 -4.81 -4.37 22.45
C ILE A 78 -5.95 -4.13 21.49
N VAL A 79 -6.53 -5.21 20.95
CA VAL A 79 -7.68 -5.13 20.05
C VAL A 79 -8.92 -5.63 20.79
N PHE A 80 -9.91 -4.77 20.93
CA PHE A 80 -11.25 -5.14 21.36
C PHE A 80 -12.05 -5.63 20.15
N SER A 81 -12.70 -6.77 20.29
CA SER A 81 -13.55 -7.34 19.25
C SER A 81 -14.79 -7.99 19.82
N TYR A 82 -15.87 -8.04 19.06
CA TYR A 82 -17.04 -8.82 19.46
C TYR A 82 -16.74 -10.33 19.37
N ASP A 83 -17.28 -11.09 20.32
CA ASP A 83 -17.16 -12.56 20.32
C ASP A 83 -18.07 -13.20 19.27
N ASP A 84 -19.25 -12.62 19.03
CA ASP A 84 -20.18 -13.08 17.99
C ASP A 84 -19.64 -12.75 16.60
N ILE A 85 -19.26 -13.80 15.85
CA ILE A 85 -18.63 -13.67 14.53
C ILE A 85 -19.63 -13.19 13.48
N ASP A 86 -20.86 -13.70 13.49
CA ASP A 86 -21.91 -13.30 12.54
C ASP A 86 -22.26 -11.83 12.71
N TYR A 87 -22.35 -11.36 13.98
CA TYR A 87 -22.54 -9.95 14.28
C TYR A 87 -21.36 -9.11 13.80
N SER A 88 -20.13 -9.55 14.09
CA SER A 88 -18.90 -8.88 13.62
C SER A 88 -18.87 -8.73 12.10
N GLU A 89 -19.21 -9.77 11.37
CA GLU A 89 -19.27 -9.76 9.91
C GLU A 89 -20.39 -8.86 9.37
N SER A 90 -21.51 -8.77 10.10
CA SER A 90 -22.66 -7.93 9.71
C SER A 90 -22.34 -6.44 9.72
N LEU A 91 -21.39 -6.00 10.54
CA LEU A 91 -20.92 -4.60 10.62
C LEU A 91 -20.10 -4.18 9.39
N GLY A 92 -19.58 -5.16 8.63
CA GLY A 92 -18.81 -4.94 7.42
C GLY A 92 -17.44 -4.34 7.67
N ASN A 93 -16.80 -3.92 6.57
CA ASN A 93 -15.45 -3.37 6.56
C ASN A 93 -15.45 -1.99 5.90
N THR A 94 -14.50 -1.16 6.27
CA THR A 94 -14.07 -0.03 5.45
C THR A 94 -13.07 -0.52 4.41
N SER A 95 -12.51 0.36 3.59
CA SER A 95 -11.45 0.00 2.64
C SER A 95 -10.20 -0.60 3.30
N HIS A 96 -9.98 -0.33 4.60
CA HIS A 96 -8.76 -0.71 5.31
C HIS A 96 -8.98 -1.41 6.66
N HIS A 97 -10.16 -1.28 7.27
CA HIS A 97 -10.43 -1.74 8.63
C HIS A 97 -11.75 -2.49 8.76
N VAL A 98 -11.78 -3.49 9.63
CA VAL A 98 -13.02 -4.14 10.08
C VAL A 98 -13.72 -3.26 11.11
N ARG A 99 -15.03 -3.04 10.96
CA ARG A 99 -15.81 -2.18 11.86
C ARG A 99 -16.13 -2.83 13.20
N SER A 100 -15.93 -4.14 13.31
CA SER A 100 -16.17 -4.92 14.52
C SER A 100 -15.03 -4.89 15.53
N GLN A 101 -13.93 -4.18 15.22
CA GLN A 101 -12.74 -4.15 16.04
C GLN A 101 -12.32 -2.71 16.37
N LEU A 102 -11.87 -2.51 17.61
CA LEU A 102 -11.30 -1.25 18.09
C LEU A 102 -9.90 -1.51 18.64
N ALA A 103 -8.89 -0.86 18.09
CA ALA A 103 -7.53 -0.92 18.60
C ALA A 103 -7.31 0.14 19.68
N TYR A 104 -6.83 -0.31 20.84
CA TYR A 104 -6.31 0.54 21.92
C TYR A 104 -4.79 0.51 21.85
N LYS A 105 -4.18 1.62 21.54
CA LYS A 105 -2.72 1.78 21.49
C LYS A 105 -2.18 2.21 22.83
N PHE A 106 -1.05 1.62 23.25
CA PHE A 106 -0.32 2.11 24.42
C PHE A 106 0.35 3.43 24.10
N ALA A 107 0.62 4.22 25.14
CA ALA A 107 1.51 5.36 24.99
C ALA A 107 2.93 4.84 24.71
N ASP A 108 3.56 5.42 23.71
CA ASP A 108 4.94 5.09 23.35
C ASP A 108 5.90 5.61 24.44
N ASP A 109 6.93 4.83 24.77
CA ASP A 109 8.00 5.27 25.67
C ASP A 109 8.83 6.36 24.98
N LYS A 110 9.09 7.46 25.70
CA LYS A 110 9.84 8.60 25.20
C LYS A 110 11.28 8.55 25.73
N PHE A 111 12.23 8.85 24.86
CA PHE A 111 13.67 8.83 25.16
C PHE A 111 14.27 10.21 24.88
N GLU A 112 15.11 10.69 25.78
CA GLU A 112 15.78 11.97 25.61
C GLU A 112 17.04 11.83 24.75
N THR A 113 17.26 12.80 23.86
CA THR A 113 18.46 12.91 23.04
C THR A 113 18.73 14.37 22.69
N VAL A 114 19.87 14.67 22.06
CA VAL A 114 20.26 16.03 21.68
C VAL A 114 20.24 16.19 20.18
N ILE A 115 19.52 17.19 19.68
CA ILE A 115 19.47 17.48 18.24
C ILE A 115 20.79 18.11 17.76
N ARG A 116 21.28 17.66 16.61
CA ARG A 116 22.53 18.09 16.01
C ARG A 116 22.34 18.86 14.73
N ASP A 117 21.40 18.42 13.90
CA ASP A 117 21.15 19.02 12.58
C ASP A 117 19.72 18.78 12.10
N VAL A 118 19.31 19.54 11.09
CA VAL A 118 18.09 19.28 10.32
C VAL A 118 18.43 19.22 8.84
N GLU A 119 18.34 18.01 8.28
CA GLU A 119 18.55 17.77 6.86
C GLU A 119 17.23 17.87 6.09
N TRP A 120 17.30 18.28 4.82
CA TRP A 120 16.15 18.38 3.94
C TRP A 120 16.21 17.30 2.87
N SER A 121 15.35 16.28 3.01
CA SER A 121 15.28 15.16 2.08
C SER A 121 14.31 15.47 0.95
N MET A 122 14.72 15.23 -0.30
CA MET A 122 13.87 15.49 -1.47
C MET A 122 13.10 14.26 -1.90
N GLY A 123 11.79 14.45 -2.08
CA GLY A 123 10.89 13.50 -2.70
C GLY A 123 10.84 13.62 -4.23
N LYS A 124 10.16 12.68 -4.87
CA LYS A 124 10.02 12.60 -6.33
C LYS A 124 9.37 13.82 -7.00
N THR A 125 8.52 14.53 -6.28
CA THR A 125 7.83 15.73 -6.78
C THR A 125 8.62 17.03 -6.54
N GLY A 126 9.83 16.92 -5.95
CA GLY A 126 10.62 18.09 -5.56
C GLY A 126 10.27 18.66 -4.20
N GLN A 127 9.37 18.02 -3.46
CA GLN A 127 9.06 18.36 -2.07
C GLN A 127 10.26 18.06 -1.19
N LEU A 128 10.64 19.02 -0.37
CA LEU A 128 11.71 18.96 0.61
C LEU A 128 11.10 18.70 1.99
N THR A 129 11.38 17.53 2.54
CA THR A 129 10.88 17.11 3.86
C THR A 129 12.00 17.26 4.89
N PRO A 130 11.79 18.01 5.99
CA PRO A 130 12.79 18.14 7.04
C PRO A 130 12.92 16.85 7.84
N VAL A 131 14.17 16.50 8.16
CA VAL A 131 14.55 15.31 8.95
C VAL A 131 15.51 15.76 10.04
N ALA A 132 15.10 15.58 11.29
CA ALA A 132 15.98 15.83 12.43
C ALA A 132 17.07 14.77 12.51
N VAL A 133 18.30 15.22 12.79
CA VAL A 133 19.47 14.39 13.09
C VAL A 133 19.87 14.67 14.54
N PHE A 134 20.00 13.61 15.34
CA PHE A 134 20.28 13.71 16.77
C PHE A 134 21.25 12.63 17.24
N ASP A 135 21.75 12.77 18.46
CA ASP A 135 22.66 11.78 19.03
C ASP A 135 22.00 10.41 19.08
N PRO A 136 22.76 9.33 18.79
CA PRO A 136 22.23 7.98 18.78
C PRO A 136 21.51 7.64 20.09
N VAL A 137 20.30 7.13 19.99
CA VAL A 137 19.51 6.64 21.11
C VAL A 137 19.00 5.24 20.82
N GLU A 138 19.13 4.34 21.78
CA GLU A 138 18.62 2.98 21.65
C GLU A 138 17.15 2.93 22.04
N ILE A 139 16.31 2.48 21.11
CA ILE A 139 14.87 2.31 21.30
C ILE A 139 14.50 0.93 20.74
N ASP A 140 13.95 0.05 21.57
CA ASP A 140 13.53 -1.32 21.20
C ASP A 140 14.63 -2.06 20.41
N ASP A 141 15.81 -2.24 21.03
CA ASP A 141 16.97 -2.94 20.47
C ASP A 141 17.48 -2.40 19.12
N THR A 142 17.16 -1.17 18.80
CA THR A 142 17.62 -0.50 17.57
C THR A 142 18.12 0.90 17.86
N ILE A 143 19.28 1.27 17.27
CA ILE A 143 19.83 2.61 17.36
C ILE A 143 19.09 3.52 16.37
N VAL A 144 18.60 4.64 16.87
CA VAL A 144 17.88 5.66 16.11
C VAL A 144 18.65 6.97 16.20
N GLU A 145 18.88 7.62 15.06
CA GLU A 145 19.64 8.88 14.93
C GLU A 145 18.87 9.93 14.12
N ARG A 146 17.72 9.57 13.57
CA ARG A 146 16.97 10.40 12.61
C ARG A 146 15.47 10.23 12.81
N ALA A 147 14.74 11.33 12.72
CA ALA A 147 13.28 11.33 12.73
C ALA A 147 12.72 12.34 11.72
N SER A 148 11.62 11.98 11.06
CA SER A 148 10.92 12.89 10.16
C SER A 148 10.24 14.02 10.93
N LEU A 149 10.35 15.25 10.41
CA LEU A 149 9.61 16.41 10.88
C LEU A 149 8.40 16.73 9.96
N HIS A 150 8.05 15.78 9.11
CA HIS A 150 6.88 15.73 8.22
C HIS A 150 6.78 16.87 7.21
N ASN A 151 6.60 18.11 7.65
CA ASN A 151 6.41 19.30 6.81
C ASN A 151 6.98 20.56 7.47
N VAL A 152 6.90 21.69 6.78
CA VAL A 152 7.42 22.98 7.25
C VAL A 152 6.68 23.49 8.48
N SER A 153 5.36 23.31 8.55
CA SER A 153 4.55 23.76 9.68
C SER A 153 4.94 23.05 10.98
N ILE A 154 5.05 21.70 10.92
CA ILE A 154 5.48 20.89 12.06
C ILE A 154 6.92 21.21 12.45
N PHE A 155 7.83 21.34 11.46
CA PHE A 155 9.21 21.76 11.71
C PHE A 155 9.26 23.09 12.49
N LYS A 156 8.53 24.12 12.04
CA LYS A 156 8.46 25.43 12.70
C LYS A 156 7.89 25.34 14.13
N SER A 157 6.90 24.48 14.35
CA SER A 157 6.24 24.33 15.67
C SER A 157 7.14 23.78 16.76
N TYR A 158 8.18 23.02 16.41
CA TYR A 158 9.14 22.49 17.38
C TYR A 158 10.17 23.53 17.84
N GLU A 159 10.39 24.64 17.10
CA GLU A 159 11.36 25.70 17.44
C GLU A 159 12.74 25.12 17.79
N LEU A 160 13.26 24.24 16.94
CA LEU A 160 14.49 23.48 17.20
C LEU A 160 15.74 24.34 17.00
N SER A 161 16.65 24.26 17.97
CA SER A 161 17.99 24.88 17.92
C SER A 161 19.07 23.81 18.05
N VAL A 162 20.25 24.10 17.52
CA VAL A 162 21.41 23.18 17.67
C VAL A 162 21.70 22.96 19.14
N GLY A 163 21.74 21.70 19.57
CA GLY A 163 22.02 21.30 20.94
C GLY A 163 20.80 21.27 21.87
N ASP A 164 19.59 21.49 21.36
CA ASP A 164 18.39 21.30 22.17
C ASP A 164 18.24 19.84 22.59
N THR A 165 17.74 19.65 23.80
CA THR A 165 17.28 18.35 24.29
C THR A 165 15.86 18.09 23.81
N ILE A 166 15.68 17.01 23.09
CA ILE A 166 14.39 16.59 22.53
C ILE A 166 14.00 15.22 23.06
N THR A 167 12.71 14.91 23.06
CA THR A 167 12.24 13.55 23.30
C THR A 167 11.83 12.90 21.98
N VAL A 168 12.24 11.66 21.80
CA VAL A 168 11.94 10.84 20.61
C VAL A 168 11.27 9.54 21.01
N TYR A 169 10.47 8.98 20.10
CA TYR A 169 9.79 7.70 20.27
C TYR A 169 9.63 6.99 18.93
N LYS A 170 9.29 5.71 18.92
CA LYS A 170 8.92 4.97 17.70
C LYS A 170 7.41 4.81 17.59
N ALA A 171 6.78 5.59 16.72
CA ALA A 171 5.38 5.37 16.40
C ALA A 171 5.17 3.96 15.81
N ASN A 172 4.21 3.21 16.38
CA ASN A 172 3.93 1.82 16.03
C ASN A 172 5.16 0.89 16.13
N MET A 173 6.08 1.17 17.06
CA MET A 173 7.33 0.42 17.29
C MET A 173 8.30 0.41 16.08
N ILE A 174 8.09 1.25 15.08
CA ILE A 174 8.85 1.22 13.81
C ILE A 174 9.39 2.59 13.42
N ILE A 175 8.55 3.63 13.42
CA ILE A 175 8.86 4.92 12.79
C ILE A 175 9.31 5.94 13.83
N PRO A 176 10.58 6.38 13.82
CA PRO A 176 11.06 7.41 14.74
C PRO A 176 10.35 8.75 14.52
N GLN A 177 9.94 9.37 15.61
CA GLN A 177 9.31 10.68 15.64
C GLN A 177 9.81 11.49 16.84
N ILE A 178 9.82 12.82 16.70
CA ILE A 178 10.03 13.74 17.83
C ILE A 178 8.70 13.91 18.55
N ALA A 179 8.71 13.77 19.87
CA ALA A 179 7.54 14.05 20.69
C ALA A 179 7.52 15.52 21.14
N GLU A 180 8.67 16.04 21.61
CA GLU A 180 8.73 17.36 22.22
C GLU A 180 10.16 17.92 22.18
N ASN A 181 10.31 19.26 22.09
CA ASN A 181 11.54 19.99 22.38
C ASN A 181 11.50 20.48 23.82
N LEU A 182 12.39 19.99 24.67
CA LEU A 182 12.39 20.26 26.10
C LEU A 182 13.09 21.59 26.49
N THR A 183 14.11 21.99 25.74
CA THR A 183 14.97 23.13 26.16
C THR A 183 14.66 24.42 25.45
N ARG A 184 14.37 24.42 24.13
CA ARG A 184 14.05 25.61 23.32
C ARG A 184 15.02 26.76 23.56
N ASN A 185 16.33 26.48 23.46
CA ASN A 185 17.39 27.46 23.79
C ASN A 185 17.37 28.72 22.92
N GLY A 186 16.90 28.62 21.66
CA GLY A 186 16.74 29.77 20.75
C GLY A 186 18.01 30.34 20.14
N ASP A 187 19.19 29.98 20.63
CA ASP A 187 20.47 30.65 20.26
C ASP A 187 20.94 30.32 18.82
N LYS A 188 20.57 29.17 18.27
CA LYS A 188 20.91 28.75 16.91
C LYS A 188 19.73 27.98 16.29
N LEU A 189 18.66 28.71 16.05
CA LEU A 189 17.42 28.16 15.50
C LEU A 189 17.67 27.64 14.08
N PHE A 190 17.20 26.42 13.81
CA PHE A 190 17.18 25.92 12.45
C PHE A 190 16.14 26.66 11.63
N THR A 191 16.49 27.01 10.41
CA THR A 191 15.63 27.79 9.50
C THR A 191 15.23 26.99 8.27
N VAL A 192 14.12 27.35 7.65
CA VAL A 192 13.74 26.83 6.35
C VAL A 192 14.75 27.33 5.31
N PRO A 193 15.33 26.48 4.45
CA PRO A 193 16.29 26.91 3.45
C PRO A 193 15.70 27.90 2.44
N ASP A 194 16.44 28.93 2.10
CA ASP A 194 16.10 29.90 1.04
C ASP A 194 16.35 29.35 -0.36
N LYS A 195 17.21 28.31 -0.47
CA LYS A 195 17.58 27.65 -1.71
C LYS A 195 17.55 26.15 -1.53
N CYS A 196 17.28 25.44 -2.63
CA CYS A 196 17.32 24.00 -2.63
C CYS A 196 18.71 23.48 -2.20
N PRO A 197 18.83 22.66 -1.15
CA PRO A 197 20.12 22.15 -0.67
C PRO A 197 20.82 21.22 -1.66
N ILE A 198 20.09 20.73 -2.70
CA ILE A 198 20.65 19.80 -3.68
C ILE A 198 21.12 20.51 -4.94
N CYS A 199 20.36 21.46 -5.46
CA CYS A 199 20.69 22.12 -6.73
C CYS A 199 20.97 23.63 -6.61
N GLY A 200 20.84 24.24 -5.41
CA GLY A 200 21.00 25.67 -5.20
C GLY A 200 19.89 26.55 -5.81
N GLY A 201 18.90 25.94 -6.48
CA GLY A 201 17.82 26.66 -7.13
C GLY A 201 16.78 27.23 -6.17
N HIS A 202 15.85 28.02 -6.70
CA HIS A 202 14.78 28.63 -5.93
C HIS A 202 13.85 27.58 -5.29
N VAL A 203 13.42 27.85 -4.07
CA VAL A 203 12.41 27.06 -3.35
C VAL A 203 11.20 27.93 -3.04
N LYS A 204 10.03 27.33 -2.90
CA LYS A 204 8.78 27.98 -2.57
C LYS A 204 8.05 27.18 -1.50
N ILE A 205 7.50 27.86 -0.50
CA ILE A 205 6.56 27.26 0.43
C ILE A 205 5.19 27.22 -0.26
N THR A 206 4.58 26.04 -0.28
CA THR A 206 3.25 25.74 -0.83
C THR A 206 2.36 25.15 0.26
N GLY A 207 1.05 25.18 0.07
CA GLY A 207 0.09 24.77 1.09
C GLY A 207 -0.29 25.92 2.03
N GLU A 208 -1.23 25.66 2.91
CA GLU A 208 -1.77 26.63 3.86
C GLU A 208 -1.84 26.04 5.27
N ASN A 209 -1.71 26.89 6.28
CA ASN A 209 -1.82 26.52 7.69
C ASN A 209 -0.86 25.40 8.11
N GLU A 210 -1.41 24.30 8.64
CA GLU A 210 -0.64 23.17 9.20
C GLU A 210 -0.01 22.26 8.12
N THR A 211 -0.23 22.53 6.83
CA THR A 211 0.22 21.72 5.71
C THR A 211 1.23 22.41 4.80
N GLU A 212 1.97 23.40 5.31
CA GLU A 212 3.04 24.04 4.55
C GLU A 212 4.14 23.05 4.14
N GLU A 213 4.48 23.03 2.86
CA GLU A 213 5.52 22.20 2.27
C GLU A 213 6.55 23.05 1.55
N LEU A 214 7.82 22.67 1.61
CA LEU A 214 8.88 23.33 0.86
C LEU A 214 9.08 22.62 -0.47
N GLN A 215 8.97 23.36 -1.57
CA GLN A 215 9.05 22.84 -2.94
C GLN A 215 10.25 23.43 -3.68
N CYS A 216 11.11 22.60 -4.26
CA CYS A 216 12.12 23.03 -5.21
C CYS A 216 11.46 23.40 -6.55
N MET A 217 11.68 24.59 -7.03
CA MET A 217 11.08 25.09 -8.28
C MET A 217 11.92 24.77 -9.52
N ASN A 218 13.16 24.32 -9.37
CA ASN A 218 14.00 23.93 -10.50
C ASN A 218 13.51 22.60 -11.09
N LEU A 219 13.08 22.57 -12.33
CA LEU A 219 12.61 21.39 -13.05
C LEU A 219 13.75 20.39 -13.31
N GLU A 220 14.98 20.87 -13.50
CA GLU A 220 16.17 20.05 -13.78
C GLU A 220 16.94 19.67 -12.49
N CYS A 221 16.27 19.71 -11.32
CA CYS A 221 16.92 19.36 -10.07
C CYS A 221 17.29 17.87 -10.05
N LYS A 222 18.59 17.56 -9.90
CA LYS A 222 19.08 16.17 -9.80
C LYS A 222 18.40 15.38 -8.65
N GLY A 223 17.96 16.05 -7.60
CA GLY A 223 17.20 15.42 -6.52
C GLY A 223 15.80 14.95 -6.93
N LYS A 224 15.10 15.74 -7.76
CA LYS A 224 13.82 15.34 -8.35
C LYS A 224 14.03 14.12 -9.26
N LEU A 225 14.96 14.23 -10.20
CA LEU A 225 15.30 13.13 -11.10
C LEU A 225 15.62 11.84 -10.33
N LEU A 226 16.42 11.92 -9.28
CA LEU A 226 16.72 10.76 -8.45
C LEU A 226 15.46 10.19 -7.78
N GLY A 227 14.57 11.04 -7.26
CA GLY A 227 13.30 10.64 -6.66
C GLY A 227 12.36 9.96 -7.67
N GLU A 228 12.25 10.51 -8.87
CA GLU A 228 11.47 9.95 -9.99
C GLU A 228 12.01 8.59 -10.40
N LEU A 229 13.32 8.46 -10.62
CA LEU A 229 13.98 7.22 -10.97
C LEU A 229 13.84 6.16 -9.86
N CYS A 230 13.98 6.53 -8.59
CA CYS A 230 13.73 5.62 -7.47
C CYS A 230 12.28 5.10 -7.48
N THR A 231 11.32 5.94 -7.83
CA THR A 231 9.91 5.51 -7.95
C THR A 231 9.72 4.61 -9.16
N PHE A 232 10.29 4.98 -10.30
CA PHE A 232 10.20 4.22 -11.55
C PHE A 232 10.75 2.80 -11.40
N VAL A 233 11.91 2.64 -10.77
CA VAL A 233 12.54 1.31 -10.57
C VAL A 233 11.95 0.53 -9.40
N SER A 234 11.08 1.13 -8.59
CA SER A 234 10.51 0.49 -7.40
C SER A 234 9.69 -0.74 -7.73
N LYS A 235 9.52 -1.62 -6.73
CA LYS A 235 8.67 -2.82 -6.84
C LYS A 235 7.22 -2.50 -7.19
N GLU A 236 6.73 -1.37 -6.75
CA GLU A 236 5.37 -0.87 -6.98
C GLU A 236 5.15 -0.37 -8.42
N ALA A 237 6.23 0.02 -9.10
CA ALA A 237 6.22 0.43 -10.50
C ALA A 237 6.77 -0.70 -11.40
N HIS A 238 8.02 -0.61 -11.81
CA HIS A 238 8.58 -1.52 -12.83
C HIS A 238 9.47 -2.63 -12.25
N ASP A 239 9.69 -2.68 -10.93
CA ASP A 239 10.46 -3.72 -10.21
C ASP A 239 11.85 -4.01 -10.80
N ILE A 240 12.58 -2.95 -11.13
CA ILE A 240 13.94 -3.07 -11.70
C ILE A 240 14.93 -3.30 -10.57
N THR A 241 15.36 -4.55 -10.39
CA THR A 241 16.29 -4.93 -9.34
C THR A 241 17.74 -4.54 -9.65
N GLY A 242 18.52 -4.20 -8.62
CA GLY A 242 19.94 -3.84 -8.74
C GLY A 242 20.19 -2.33 -8.89
N LEU A 243 19.18 -1.52 -9.17
CA LEU A 243 19.24 -0.06 -9.21
C LEU A 243 18.86 0.54 -7.83
N SER A 244 19.78 0.48 -6.86
CA SER A 244 19.61 1.18 -5.59
C SER A 244 19.70 2.70 -5.76
N LYS A 245 19.23 3.47 -4.77
CA LYS A 245 19.32 4.94 -4.76
C LYS A 245 20.77 5.41 -5.00
N SER A 246 21.76 4.75 -4.40
CA SER A 246 23.18 5.05 -4.61
C SER A 246 23.65 4.73 -6.04
N THR A 247 23.18 3.63 -6.62
CA THR A 247 23.50 3.27 -8.01
C THR A 247 22.89 4.28 -8.99
N LEU A 248 21.64 4.67 -8.78
CA LEU A 248 20.99 5.71 -9.60
C LEU A 248 21.70 7.06 -9.48
N SER A 249 22.08 7.48 -8.27
CA SER A 249 22.83 8.71 -8.06
C SER A 249 24.16 8.69 -8.83
N LEU A 250 24.91 7.58 -8.79
CA LEU A 250 26.13 7.42 -9.57
C LEU A 250 25.91 7.53 -11.07
N LEU A 251 24.84 6.91 -11.60
CA LEU A 251 24.52 6.97 -13.03
C LEU A 251 24.08 8.38 -13.47
N ILE A 252 23.37 9.13 -12.63
CA ILE A 252 23.02 10.53 -12.86
C ILE A 252 24.28 11.41 -12.84
N GLU A 253 25.15 11.24 -11.85
CA GLU A 253 26.41 12.00 -11.72
C GLU A 253 27.35 11.79 -12.90
N LYS A 254 27.39 10.57 -13.43
CA LYS A 254 28.19 10.19 -14.61
C LYS A 254 27.45 10.42 -15.93
N GLU A 255 26.29 11.05 -15.91
CA GLU A 255 25.48 11.41 -17.08
C GLU A 255 25.06 10.22 -17.97
N PHE A 256 25.00 9.01 -17.43
CA PHE A 256 24.44 7.84 -18.13
C PHE A 256 22.92 7.90 -18.26
N ILE A 257 22.24 8.54 -17.29
CA ILE A 257 20.78 8.66 -17.27
C ILE A 257 20.37 10.10 -16.90
N LYS A 258 19.43 10.64 -17.69
CA LYS A 258 18.77 11.94 -17.51
C LYS A 258 17.27 11.79 -17.30
N GLY A 259 16.75 10.58 -17.44
CA GLY A 259 15.34 10.23 -17.26
C GLY A 259 15.09 8.72 -17.30
N PRO A 260 13.87 8.28 -17.00
CA PRO A 260 13.47 6.87 -17.06
C PRO A 260 13.70 6.21 -18.43
N LEU A 261 13.54 6.95 -19.52
CA LEU A 261 13.73 6.42 -20.87
C LEU A 261 15.18 5.93 -21.11
N ASP A 262 16.18 6.61 -20.57
CA ASP A 262 17.59 6.26 -20.75
C ASP A 262 17.95 4.90 -20.15
N LEU A 263 17.17 4.40 -19.18
CA LEU A 263 17.38 3.08 -18.60
C LEU A 263 17.35 1.97 -19.66
N PHE A 264 16.49 2.10 -20.67
CA PHE A 264 16.33 1.13 -21.76
C PHE A 264 17.51 1.10 -22.75
N TYR A 265 18.35 2.15 -22.72
CA TYR A 265 19.55 2.28 -23.56
C TYR A 265 20.85 1.97 -22.80
N LEU A 266 20.80 1.67 -21.49
CA LEU A 266 21.99 1.32 -20.70
C LEU A 266 22.75 0.10 -21.23
N LYS A 267 22.09 -0.79 -21.97
CA LYS A 267 22.73 -1.94 -22.63
C LYS A 267 23.85 -1.53 -23.59
N ASP A 268 23.69 -0.39 -24.28
CA ASP A 268 24.66 0.13 -25.25
C ASP A 268 25.92 0.67 -24.56
N CYS A 269 25.81 1.01 -23.29
CA CYS A 269 26.87 1.50 -22.43
C CYS A 269 27.49 0.44 -21.51
N ARG A 270 27.13 -0.87 -21.66
CA ARG A 270 27.55 -1.95 -20.76
C ARG A 270 29.06 -1.95 -20.49
N GLY A 271 29.88 -1.75 -21.53
CA GLY A 271 31.36 -1.73 -21.39
C GLY A 271 31.85 -0.63 -20.46
N MET A 272 31.22 0.54 -20.47
CA MET A 272 31.55 1.66 -19.58
C MET A 272 30.99 1.43 -18.17
N LEU A 273 29.79 0.89 -18.06
CA LEU A 273 29.15 0.64 -16.76
C LEU A 273 29.95 -0.31 -15.87
N VAL A 274 30.56 -1.35 -16.43
CA VAL A 274 31.36 -2.33 -15.68
C VAL A 274 32.66 -1.74 -15.12
N THR A 275 33.12 -0.58 -15.62
CA THR A 275 34.32 0.12 -15.10
C THR A 275 33.99 1.01 -13.90
N LEU A 276 32.71 1.26 -13.62
CA LEU A 276 32.29 2.10 -12.50
C LEU A 276 32.47 1.37 -11.17
N GLN A 277 32.98 2.09 -10.18
CA GLN A 277 33.16 1.54 -8.84
C GLN A 277 31.82 1.02 -8.28
N GLY A 278 31.78 -0.23 -7.80
CA GLY A 278 30.59 -0.88 -7.26
C GLY A 278 29.61 -1.45 -8.31
N LEU A 279 29.96 -1.39 -9.62
CA LEU A 279 29.20 -1.96 -10.72
C LEU A 279 30.04 -3.02 -11.45
N GLY A 280 30.27 -4.18 -10.83
CA GLY A 280 30.93 -5.30 -11.52
C GLY A 280 30.04 -5.95 -12.60
N ALA A 281 30.65 -6.69 -13.53
CA ALA A 281 29.98 -7.29 -14.69
C ALA A 281 28.68 -8.05 -14.31
N LYS A 282 28.73 -8.92 -13.28
CA LYS A 282 27.54 -9.67 -12.82
C LYS A 282 26.39 -8.76 -12.36
N LYS A 283 26.72 -7.63 -11.70
CA LYS A 283 25.68 -6.69 -11.24
C LYS A 283 25.07 -5.94 -12.42
N VAL A 284 25.90 -5.48 -13.37
CA VAL A 284 25.43 -4.81 -14.58
C VAL A 284 24.55 -5.74 -15.42
N ASP A 285 24.96 -6.98 -15.66
CA ASP A 285 24.17 -7.96 -16.41
C ASP A 285 22.80 -8.21 -15.75
N LYS A 286 22.77 -8.34 -14.42
CA LYS A 286 21.52 -8.48 -13.67
C LYS A 286 20.61 -7.27 -13.77
N ILE A 287 21.16 -6.05 -13.76
CA ILE A 287 20.40 -4.81 -13.98
C ILE A 287 19.79 -4.81 -15.38
N LEU A 288 20.60 -5.08 -16.42
CA LEU A 288 20.13 -5.10 -17.82
C LEU A 288 19.04 -6.17 -18.04
N GLU A 289 19.22 -7.36 -17.47
CA GLU A 289 18.20 -8.40 -17.51
C GLU A 289 16.90 -7.96 -16.81
N SER A 290 16.99 -7.26 -15.69
CA SER A 290 15.83 -6.74 -14.96
C SER A 290 15.10 -5.65 -15.76
N ILE A 291 15.84 -4.79 -16.47
CA ILE A 291 15.26 -3.79 -17.39
C ILE A 291 14.51 -4.46 -18.54
N GLU A 292 15.08 -5.49 -19.16
CA GLU A 292 14.35 -6.21 -20.22
C GLU A 292 13.08 -6.92 -19.70
N LYS A 293 13.11 -7.44 -18.48
CA LYS A 293 11.93 -8.05 -17.85
C LYS A 293 10.83 -7.04 -17.58
N CYS A 294 11.18 -5.79 -17.22
CA CYS A 294 10.19 -4.77 -16.87
C CYS A 294 9.41 -4.22 -18.08
N ARG A 295 9.81 -4.55 -19.30
CA ARG A 295 9.08 -4.16 -20.54
C ARG A 295 7.62 -4.64 -20.55
N LYS A 296 7.30 -5.72 -19.84
CA LYS A 296 5.91 -6.14 -19.59
C LYS A 296 5.34 -5.36 -18.42
N THR A 297 4.33 -4.56 -18.68
CA THR A 297 3.78 -3.66 -17.67
C THR A 297 2.25 -3.58 -17.74
N THR A 298 1.67 -2.90 -16.73
CA THR A 298 0.25 -2.60 -16.66
C THR A 298 0.04 -1.09 -16.55
N LEU A 299 -1.13 -0.59 -16.93
CA LEU A 299 -1.46 0.83 -16.82
C LEU A 299 -1.16 1.42 -15.42
N PRO A 300 -1.55 0.77 -14.29
CA PRO A 300 -1.27 1.34 -12.97
C PRO A 300 0.22 1.43 -12.64
N LYS A 301 1.03 0.47 -13.06
CA LYS A 301 2.48 0.50 -12.85
C LYS A 301 3.12 1.63 -13.65
N PHE A 302 2.71 1.79 -14.91
CA PHE A 302 3.19 2.84 -15.79
C PHE A 302 2.85 4.23 -15.23
N LEU A 303 1.57 4.50 -14.92
CA LEU A 303 1.14 5.77 -14.36
C LEU A 303 1.83 6.10 -13.03
N TYR A 304 1.98 5.11 -12.15
CA TYR A 304 2.69 5.31 -10.88
C TYR A 304 4.18 5.62 -11.11
N GLY A 305 4.81 4.95 -12.09
CA GLY A 305 6.20 5.18 -12.48
C GLY A 305 6.47 6.58 -13.01
N LEU A 306 5.51 7.21 -13.70
CA LEU A 306 5.62 8.58 -14.20
C LEU A 306 5.70 9.65 -13.10
N SER A 307 5.45 9.30 -11.84
CA SER A 307 5.53 10.22 -10.70
C SER A 307 4.65 11.48 -10.82
N ILE A 308 3.52 11.38 -11.50
CA ILE A 308 2.56 12.47 -11.70
C ILE A 308 2.07 12.97 -10.33
N PRO A 309 2.09 14.28 -10.04
CA PRO A 309 1.58 14.81 -8.77
C PRO A 309 0.13 14.38 -8.53
N LEU A 310 -0.22 14.04 -7.29
CA LEU A 310 -1.53 13.54 -6.85
C LEU A 310 -1.97 12.20 -7.43
N ILE A 311 -1.27 11.63 -8.41
CA ILE A 311 -1.55 10.32 -9.00
C ILE A 311 -0.65 9.28 -8.37
N GLY A 312 -1.04 8.85 -7.18
CA GLY A 312 -0.37 7.80 -6.43
C GLY A 312 -0.84 6.40 -6.84
N ARG A 313 -0.33 5.39 -6.14
CA ARG A 313 -0.59 3.97 -6.41
C ARG A 313 -2.09 3.59 -6.38
N SER A 314 -2.86 4.10 -5.42
CA SER A 314 -4.30 3.83 -5.32
C SER A 314 -5.07 4.45 -6.48
N VAL A 315 -4.75 5.67 -6.83
CA VAL A 315 -5.38 6.39 -7.95
C VAL A 315 -5.07 5.72 -9.29
N SER A 316 -3.82 5.29 -9.51
CA SER A 316 -3.44 4.55 -10.71
C SER A 316 -4.20 3.22 -10.85
N LYS A 317 -4.45 2.51 -9.74
CA LYS A 317 -5.26 1.28 -9.74
C LYS A 317 -6.74 1.57 -10.02
N GLN A 318 -7.28 2.65 -9.48
CA GLN A 318 -8.65 3.08 -9.73
C GLN A 318 -8.87 3.41 -11.21
N LEU A 319 -7.95 4.16 -11.82
CA LEU A 319 -7.97 4.45 -13.26
C LEU A 319 -7.94 3.15 -14.08
N ASN A 320 -7.09 2.19 -13.72
CA ASN A 320 -7.03 0.91 -14.43
C ASN A 320 -8.36 0.16 -14.47
N ILE A 321 -9.07 0.08 -13.33
CA ILE A 321 -10.38 -0.59 -13.25
C ILE A 321 -11.38 0.04 -14.25
N VAL A 322 -11.38 1.36 -14.32
CA VAL A 322 -12.24 2.10 -15.24
C VAL A 322 -11.85 1.88 -16.68
N GLU A 323 -10.54 1.97 -16.96
CA GLU A 323 -10.02 1.86 -18.32
C GLU A 323 -10.09 0.43 -18.88
N GLU A 324 -9.94 -0.59 -18.05
CA GLU A 324 -10.21 -1.98 -18.48
C GLU A 324 -11.66 -2.18 -18.91
N LYS A 325 -12.62 -1.64 -18.12
CA LYS A 325 -14.02 -1.72 -18.49
C LYS A 325 -14.31 -1.02 -19.82
N ARG A 326 -13.79 0.20 -19.99
CA ARG A 326 -13.96 0.97 -21.23
C ARG A 326 -13.27 0.34 -22.43
N ALA A 327 -12.09 -0.24 -22.22
CA ALA A 327 -11.37 -0.94 -23.26
C ALA A 327 -12.18 -2.14 -23.78
N ARG A 328 -12.83 -2.91 -22.89
CA ARG A 328 -13.75 -4.00 -23.28
C ARG A 328 -14.95 -3.45 -24.07
N GLU A 329 -15.58 -2.36 -23.62
CA GLU A 329 -16.70 -1.73 -24.29
C GLU A 329 -16.33 -1.19 -25.70
N LYS A 330 -15.12 -0.66 -25.84
CA LYS A 330 -14.58 -0.08 -27.09
C LYS A 330 -13.84 -1.10 -27.97
N GLY A 331 -13.74 -2.37 -27.57
CA GLY A 331 -13.01 -3.42 -28.30
C GLY A 331 -11.51 -3.17 -28.39
N LEU A 332 -10.90 -2.49 -27.41
CA LEU A 332 -9.47 -2.21 -27.34
C LEU A 332 -8.71 -3.36 -26.66
N LYS A 333 -7.42 -3.49 -27.00
CA LYS A 333 -6.59 -4.59 -26.48
C LYS A 333 -6.14 -4.39 -25.04
N THR A 334 -5.80 -3.16 -24.67
CA THR A 334 -5.22 -2.86 -23.36
C THR A 334 -5.97 -1.71 -22.67
N ALA A 335 -5.86 -1.65 -21.34
CA ALA A 335 -6.34 -0.50 -20.56
C ALA A 335 -5.59 0.79 -20.92
N PHE A 336 -4.32 0.67 -21.33
CA PHE A 336 -3.52 1.79 -21.78
C PHE A 336 -4.07 2.40 -23.08
N ASP A 337 -4.46 1.58 -24.07
CA ASP A 337 -5.08 2.09 -25.30
C ASP A 337 -6.37 2.88 -25.03
N SER A 338 -7.18 2.42 -24.06
CA SER A 338 -8.40 3.13 -23.64
C SER A 338 -8.05 4.45 -22.95
N PHE A 339 -7.09 4.43 -22.05
CA PHE A 339 -6.64 5.59 -21.31
C PHE A 339 -6.10 6.69 -22.27
N ILE A 340 -5.25 6.35 -23.22
CA ILE A 340 -4.73 7.32 -24.21
C ILE A 340 -5.87 7.92 -25.03
N LYS A 341 -6.85 7.13 -25.49
CA LYS A 341 -8.02 7.66 -26.21
C LYS A 341 -8.86 8.61 -25.35
N ASP A 342 -8.99 8.32 -24.05
CA ASP A 342 -9.73 9.18 -23.15
C ASP A 342 -8.94 10.50 -22.88
N MET A 343 -7.60 10.44 -22.81
CA MET A 343 -6.76 11.64 -22.76
C MET A 343 -6.91 12.50 -24.01
N ASP A 344 -6.83 11.89 -25.22
CA ASP A 344 -6.97 12.58 -26.50
C ASP A 344 -8.37 13.19 -26.70
N SER A 345 -9.42 12.50 -26.22
CA SER A 345 -10.80 12.98 -26.30
C SER A 345 -11.19 13.99 -25.24
N GLN A 346 -10.23 14.40 -24.38
CA GLN A 346 -10.45 15.31 -23.27
C GLN A 346 -11.53 14.83 -22.29
N TYR A 347 -11.57 13.51 -22.03
CA TYR A 347 -12.52 12.92 -21.09
C TYR A 347 -12.48 13.63 -19.72
N ASP A 348 -13.65 13.85 -19.14
CA ASP A 348 -13.77 14.44 -17.80
C ASP A 348 -13.60 13.38 -16.71
N PHE A 349 -12.39 13.26 -16.16
CA PHE A 349 -12.08 12.33 -15.09
C PHE A 349 -12.72 12.69 -13.74
N THR A 350 -13.30 13.91 -13.59
CA THR A 350 -13.95 14.32 -12.33
C THR A 350 -15.23 13.54 -12.04
N CYS A 351 -15.80 12.86 -13.05
CA CYS A 351 -16.96 11.99 -12.88
C CYS A 351 -16.64 10.66 -12.17
N LEU A 352 -15.35 10.34 -11.97
CA LEU A 352 -14.94 9.15 -11.25
C LEU A 352 -15.02 9.40 -9.73
N GLU A 353 -15.46 8.38 -8.98
CA GLU A 353 -15.53 8.44 -7.52
C GLU A 353 -14.14 8.76 -6.93
N ASP A 354 -14.08 9.68 -5.96
CA ASP A 354 -12.83 10.15 -5.33
C ASP A 354 -11.79 10.79 -6.28
N PHE A 355 -12.17 11.15 -7.50
CA PHE A 355 -11.29 11.76 -8.49
C PHE A 355 -11.65 13.24 -8.70
N GLY A 356 -11.36 14.08 -7.71
CA GLY A 356 -11.69 15.49 -7.74
C GLY A 356 -10.88 16.30 -8.78
N PHE A 357 -11.28 17.57 -8.97
CA PHE A 357 -10.70 18.50 -9.95
C PHE A 357 -9.16 18.59 -9.89
N ALA A 358 -8.56 18.63 -8.69
CA ALA A 358 -7.10 18.72 -8.54
C ALA A 358 -6.35 17.52 -9.17
N LYS A 359 -6.86 16.28 -9.00
CA LYS A 359 -6.27 15.08 -9.59
C LYS A 359 -6.46 15.07 -11.10
N ALA A 360 -7.66 15.44 -11.59
CA ALA A 360 -7.96 15.50 -13.01
C ALA A 360 -7.09 16.53 -13.73
N SER A 361 -6.94 17.74 -13.16
CA SER A 361 -6.08 18.78 -13.71
C SER A 361 -4.61 18.37 -13.71
N SER A 362 -4.12 17.78 -12.61
CA SER A 362 -2.73 17.31 -12.52
C SER A 362 -2.42 16.26 -13.59
N LEU A 363 -3.31 15.28 -13.77
CA LEU A 363 -3.16 14.25 -14.79
C LEU A 363 -3.12 14.84 -16.20
N LYS A 364 -4.08 15.72 -16.49
CA LYS A 364 -4.25 16.33 -17.81
C LYS A 364 -3.06 17.22 -18.19
N ASN A 365 -2.71 18.14 -17.30
CA ASN A 365 -1.57 19.05 -17.54
C ASN A 365 -0.28 18.26 -17.74
N TYR A 366 -0.03 17.23 -16.94
CA TYR A 366 1.18 16.42 -17.08
C TYR A 366 1.25 15.73 -18.46
N PHE A 367 0.14 15.17 -18.93
CA PHE A 367 0.09 14.52 -20.24
C PHE A 367 0.22 15.52 -21.40
N GLU A 368 -0.41 16.69 -21.29
CA GLU A 368 -0.27 17.76 -22.32
C GLU A 368 1.17 18.26 -22.40
N GLU A 369 1.82 18.51 -21.27
CA GLU A 369 3.20 19.01 -21.22
C GLU A 369 4.24 17.96 -21.65
N ASN A 370 3.96 16.66 -21.46
CA ASN A 370 4.92 15.59 -21.65
C ASN A 370 4.51 14.57 -22.74
N GLN A 371 3.57 14.91 -23.63
CA GLN A 371 2.97 13.98 -24.58
C GLN A 371 4.01 13.19 -25.39
N ARG A 372 5.01 13.88 -25.96
CA ARG A 372 6.07 13.25 -26.75
C ARG A 372 6.89 12.26 -25.92
N TYR A 373 7.32 12.68 -24.74
CA TYR A 373 8.10 11.84 -23.83
C TYR A 373 7.31 10.59 -23.38
N ILE A 374 6.04 10.76 -23.04
CA ILE A 374 5.16 9.65 -22.65
C ILE A 374 5.00 8.65 -23.79
N THR A 375 4.85 9.14 -25.03
CA THR A 375 4.73 8.28 -26.22
C THR A 375 6.03 7.49 -26.46
N GLU A 376 7.19 8.15 -26.39
CA GLU A 376 8.49 7.51 -26.55
C GLU A 376 8.75 6.47 -25.43
N LEU A 377 8.42 6.81 -24.19
CA LEU A 377 8.57 5.90 -23.06
C LEU A 377 7.59 4.71 -23.15
N ALA A 378 6.34 4.95 -23.51
CA ALA A 378 5.33 3.89 -23.65
C ALA A 378 5.69 2.89 -24.75
N ALA A 379 6.41 3.31 -25.81
CA ALA A 379 6.89 2.44 -26.88
C ALA A 379 7.91 1.39 -26.38
N GLU A 380 8.57 1.63 -25.25
CA GLU A 380 9.49 0.67 -24.63
C GLU A 380 8.77 -0.46 -23.89
N PHE A 381 7.43 -0.38 -23.73
CA PHE A 381 6.63 -1.31 -22.95
C PHE A 381 5.66 -2.14 -23.79
N GLN A 382 5.38 -3.34 -23.30
CA GLN A 382 4.30 -4.19 -23.73
C GLN A 382 3.23 -4.19 -22.63
N PHE A 383 2.14 -3.48 -22.86
CA PHE A 383 1.03 -3.43 -21.92
C PHE A 383 0.26 -4.76 -21.93
N GLU A 384 -0.15 -5.18 -20.72
CA GLU A 384 -0.93 -6.39 -20.55
C GLU A 384 -2.25 -6.32 -21.30
N GLU A 385 -2.51 -7.33 -22.12
CA GLU A 385 -3.77 -7.42 -22.89
C GLU A 385 -4.91 -7.76 -21.92
N ILE A 386 -6.01 -7.06 -22.09
CA ILE A 386 -7.22 -7.36 -21.35
C ILE A 386 -7.76 -8.69 -21.89
N SER A 387 -7.93 -9.67 -21.01
CA SER A 387 -8.62 -10.88 -21.39
C SER A 387 -9.98 -10.51 -22.00
N GLN A 388 -10.12 -10.72 -23.30
CA GLN A 388 -11.40 -10.59 -24.02
C GLN A 388 -12.31 -11.78 -23.68
N GLU A 389 -12.32 -12.24 -22.47
CA GLU A 389 -13.48 -12.96 -21.99
C GLU A 389 -14.60 -11.93 -22.09
N THR A 390 -15.32 -11.99 -23.21
CA THR A 390 -16.62 -11.34 -23.32
C THR A 390 -17.27 -11.50 -21.97
N VAL A 391 -17.62 -10.39 -21.31
CA VAL A 391 -18.59 -10.43 -20.22
C VAL A 391 -19.82 -11.06 -20.86
N LYS A 392 -19.87 -12.39 -20.84
CA LYS A 392 -21.10 -13.08 -21.17
C LYS A 392 -21.99 -12.60 -20.05
N ASP A 393 -22.90 -11.69 -20.38
CA ASP A 393 -23.90 -11.17 -19.43
C ASP A 393 -24.89 -12.29 -19.08
N VAL A 394 -24.31 -13.39 -18.58
CA VAL A 394 -24.99 -14.62 -18.20
C VAL A 394 -25.91 -14.34 -17.02
N LEU A 395 -25.52 -13.39 -16.19
CA LEU A 395 -26.22 -13.04 -14.96
C LEU A 395 -27.19 -11.85 -15.14
N ASN A 396 -27.18 -11.17 -16.30
CA ASN A 396 -28.10 -10.09 -16.65
C ASN A 396 -28.33 -9.08 -15.49
N GLY A 397 -27.27 -8.68 -14.81
CA GLY A 397 -27.34 -7.76 -13.67
C GLY A 397 -27.92 -8.37 -12.38
N ALA A 398 -28.07 -9.69 -12.29
CA ALA A 398 -28.58 -10.35 -11.09
C ALA A 398 -27.77 -10.00 -9.85
N ILE A 399 -28.47 -9.76 -8.75
CA ILE A 399 -27.88 -9.34 -7.47
C ILE A 399 -27.69 -10.56 -6.59
N PHE A 400 -26.45 -10.78 -6.18
CA PHE A 400 -26.04 -11.86 -5.28
C PHE A 400 -25.69 -11.31 -3.90
N CYS A 401 -25.98 -12.09 -2.87
CA CYS A 401 -25.39 -11.90 -1.54
C CYS A 401 -24.59 -13.15 -1.20
N ILE A 402 -23.45 -12.99 -0.53
CA ILE A 402 -22.58 -14.11 -0.18
C ILE A 402 -22.51 -14.19 1.34
N THR A 403 -22.59 -15.41 1.90
CA THR A 403 -22.43 -15.69 3.33
C THR A 403 -21.82 -17.07 3.54
N GLY A 404 -21.36 -17.35 4.75
CA GLY A 404 -20.75 -18.64 5.08
C GLY A 404 -19.31 -18.81 4.56
N THR A 405 -18.79 -20.02 4.76
CA THR A 405 -17.42 -20.42 4.36
C THR A 405 -17.41 -20.86 2.91
N LEU A 406 -16.46 -20.35 2.14
CA LEU A 406 -16.24 -20.70 0.74
C LEU A 406 -15.29 -21.90 0.63
N THR A 407 -15.54 -22.81 -0.32
CA THR A 407 -14.76 -24.04 -0.55
C THR A 407 -14.18 -24.13 -1.96
N GLU A 408 -14.89 -23.60 -2.96
CA GLU A 408 -14.48 -23.64 -4.37
C GLU A 408 -13.64 -22.43 -4.78
N PHE A 409 -13.86 -21.28 -4.14
CA PHE A 409 -13.09 -20.05 -4.39
C PHE A 409 -12.09 -19.80 -3.27
N ALA A 410 -10.91 -19.29 -3.62
CA ALA A 410 -9.83 -19.00 -2.67
C ALA A 410 -10.22 -18.04 -1.55
N ASN A 411 -11.10 -17.08 -1.85
CA ASN A 411 -11.65 -16.11 -0.91
C ASN A 411 -12.90 -15.45 -1.49
N ARG A 412 -13.57 -14.61 -0.66
CA ARG A 412 -14.80 -13.90 -1.05
C ARG A 412 -14.57 -12.93 -2.21
N ALA A 413 -13.39 -12.29 -2.28
CA ALA A 413 -13.07 -11.36 -3.36
C ALA A 413 -13.01 -12.08 -4.72
N ALA A 414 -12.44 -13.28 -4.78
CA ALA A 414 -12.40 -14.11 -5.99
C ALA A 414 -13.79 -14.54 -6.48
N LEU A 415 -14.72 -14.82 -5.56
CA LEU A 415 -16.12 -15.11 -5.92
C LEU A 415 -16.86 -13.86 -6.39
N VAL A 416 -16.63 -12.72 -5.73
CA VAL A 416 -17.19 -11.42 -6.15
C VAL A 416 -16.72 -11.08 -7.56
N GLU A 417 -15.43 -11.13 -7.82
CA GLU A 417 -14.83 -10.89 -9.13
C GLU A 417 -15.42 -11.82 -10.20
N LYS A 418 -15.63 -13.11 -9.85
CA LYS A 418 -16.26 -14.07 -10.78
C LYS A 418 -17.72 -13.72 -11.08
N ILE A 419 -18.51 -13.32 -10.09
CA ILE A 419 -19.89 -12.89 -10.30
C ILE A 419 -19.95 -11.64 -11.18
N GLU A 420 -19.10 -10.66 -10.89
CA GLU A 420 -19.04 -9.40 -11.64
C GLU A 420 -18.54 -9.61 -13.07
N SER A 421 -17.57 -10.52 -13.28
CA SER A 421 -17.10 -10.92 -14.62
C SER A 421 -18.17 -11.62 -15.48
N LEU A 422 -19.25 -12.09 -14.86
CA LEU A 422 -20.40 -12.70 -15.53
C LEU A 422 -21.59 -11.73 -15.65
N GLY A 423 -21.41 -10.44 -15.34
CA GLY A 423 -22.44 -9.41 -15.42
C GLY A 423 -23.37 -9.34 -14.21
N GLY A 424 -23.05 -9.99 -13.09
CA GLY A 424 -23.80 -9.91 -11.82
C GLY A 424 -23.31 -8.77 -10.92
N LYS A 425 -24.05 -8.54 -9.84
CA LYS A 425 -23.72 -7.57 -8.77
C LYS A 425 -23.70 -8.27 -7.42
N VAL A 426 -22.82 -7.88 -6.52
CA VAL A 426 -22.76 -8.43 -5.17
C VAL A 426 -23.08 -7.36 -4.12
N THR A 427 -23.95 -7.72 -3.16
CA THR A 427 -24.34 -6.85 -2.05
C THR A 427 -23.95 -7.44 -0.70
N GLY A 428 -23.67 -6.58 0.28
CA GLY A 428 -23.30 -7.01 1.62
C GLY A 428 -24.46 -7.59 2.44
N SER A 429 -25.71 -7.30 2.06
CA SER A 429 -26.92 -7.71 2.80
C SER A 429 -28.00 -8.25 1.87
N VAL A 430 -28.84 -9.14 2.41
CA VAL A 430 -30.02 -9.67 1.69
C VAL A 430 -31.14 -8.64 1.73
N THR A 431 -31.66 -8.27 0.56
CA THR A 431 -32.78 -7.32 0.38
C THR A 431 -33.80 -7.91 -0.59
N LYS A 432 -34.96 -7.29 -0.74
CA LYS A 432 -35.97 -7.68 -1.74
C LYS A 432 -35.47 -7.67 -3.19
N LYS A 433 -34.36 -6.98 -3.45
CA LYS A 433 -33.70 -6.91 -4.77
C LYS A 433 -32.66 -8.02 -4.98
N THR A 434 -32.32 -8.80 -3.95
CA THR A 434 -31.36 -9.88 -4.04
C THR A 434 -31.97 -11.06 -4.79
N ASN A 435 -31.30 -11.55 -5.83
CA ASN A 435 -31.76 -12.68 -6.64
C ASN A 435 -31.32 -14.04 -6.11
N TYR A 436 -30.13 -14.10 -5.52
CA TYR A 436 -29.55 -15.34 -4.97
C TYR A 436 -28.74 -15.04 -3.71
N LEU A 437 -28.83 -15.93 -2.72
CA LEU A 437 -27.88 -15.99 -1.61
C LEU A 437 -26.93 -17.17 -1.86
N ILE A 438 -25.62 -16.93 -1.90
CA ILE A 438 -24.62 -17.99 -2.00
C ILE A 438 -24.17 -18.36 -0.59
N ASN A 439 -24.41 -19.61 -0.20
CA ASN A 439 -23.97 -20.21 1.04
C ASN A 439 -23.85 -21.72 0.87
N ASN A 440 -22.67 -22.29 1.18
CA ASN A 440 -22.46 -23.74 1.11
C ASN A 440 -23.29 -24.50 2.14
N ASP A 441 -23.56 -23.91 3.31
CA ASP A 441 -24.54 -24.41 4.27
C ASP A 441 -25.91 -23.76 4.01
N THR A 442 -26.67 -24.37 3.10
CA THR A 442 -28.01 -23.87 2.71
C THR A 442 -29.05 -23.96 3.82
N LEU A 443 -28.81 -24.78 4.84
CA LEU A 443 -29.69 -24.97 6.01
C LEU A 443 -29.24 -24.13 7.21
N SER A 444 -28.20 -23.33 7.08
CA SER A 444 -27.67 -22.46 8.13
C SER A 444 -28.76 -21.56 8.73
N LYS A 445 -28.74 -21.39 10.03
CA LYS A 445 -29.63 -20.44 10.75
C LYS A 445 -29.05 -19.03 10.82
N SER A 446 -28.07 -18.70 9.96
CA SER A 446 -27.50 -17.35 9.90
C SER A 446 -28.57 -16.31 9.55
N SER A 447 -28.42 -15.09 10.03
CA SER A 447 -29.38 -14.00 9.80
C SER A 447 -29.66 -13.76 8.31
N LYS A 448 -28.66 -13.97 7.44
CA LYS A 448 -28.82 -13.85 5.98
C LYS A 448 -29.64 -15.00 5.38
N ASN A 449 -29.42 -16.25 5.85
CA ASN A 449 -30.21 -17.40 5.41
C ASN A 449 -31.66 -17.25 5.84
N VAL A 450 -31.90 -16.92 7.11
CA VAL A 450 -33.27 -16.67 7.62
C VAL A 450 -33.96 -15.58 6.82
N LYS A 451 -33.28 -14.47 6.56
CA LYS A 451 -33.83 -13.36 5.78
C LYS A 451 -34.07 -13.72 4.32
N ALA A 452 -33.21 -14.53 3.71
CA ALA A 452 -33.41 -15.03 2.35
C ALA A 452 -34.63 -15.94 2.29
N MET A 453 -34.81 -16.86 3.23
CA MET A 453 -35.98 -17.71 3.35
C MET A 453 -37.29 -16.91 3.53
N GLN A 454 -37.26 -15.89 4.42
CA GLN A 454 -38.41 -15.00 4.63
C GLN A 454 -38.82 -14.20 3.39
N LEU A 455 -37.85 -13.85 2.54
CA LEU A 455 -38.06 -13.09 1.31
C LEU A 455 -38.25 -14.00 0.08
N GLY A 456 -38.22 -15.34 0.24
CA GLY A 456 -38.36 -16.29 -0.86
C GLY A 456 -37.18 -16.28 -1.83
N ILE A 457 -35.99 -15.84 -1.37
CA ILE A 457 -34.76 -15.76 -2.18
C ILE A 457 -34.08 -17.12 -2.17
N PRO A 458 -33.74 -17.70 -3.33
CA PRO A 458 -33.10 -18.98 -3.43
C PRO A 458 -31.67 -18.93 -2.83
N ILE A 459 -31.38 -19.90 -1.96
CA ILE A 459 -30.06 -20.10 -1.38
C ILE A 459 -29.37 -21.21 -2.17
N ILE A 460 -28.19 -20.91 -2.72
CA ILE A 460 -27.43 -21.83 -3.56
C ILE A 460 -26.00 -22.00 -3.02
N SER A 461 -25.42 -23.17 -3.19
CA SER A 461 -24.01 -23.42 -2.89
C SER A 461 -23.08 -22.87 -3.98
N GLU A 462 -21.78 -22.75 -3.69
CA GLU A 462 -20.76 -22.39 -4.71
C GLU A 462 -20.77 -23.37 -5.89
N LYS A 463 -20.94 -24.68 -5.62
CA LYS A 463 -21.04 -25.72 -6.67
C LYS A 463 -22.26 -25.52 -7.56
N GLU A 464 -23.40 -25.17 -6.98
CA GLU A 464 -24.62 -24.88 -7.75
C GLU A 464 -24.46 -23.60 -8.57
N PHE A 465 -23.82 -22.56 -8.01
CA PHE A 465 -23.49 -21.34 -8.74
C PHE A 465 -22.58 -21.67 -9.95
N LEU A 466 -21.50 -22.44 -9.75
CA LEU A 466 -20.59 -22.84 -10.82
C LEU A 466 -21.31 -23.68 -11.89
N ASN A 467 -22.13 -24.64 -11.49
CA ASN A 467 -22.85 -25.50 -12.42
C ASN A 467 -23.93 -24.74 -13.20
N LYS A 468 -24.67 -23.84 -12.52
CA LYS A 468 -25.82 -23.14 -13.10
C LYS A 468 -25.39 -22.00 -14.02
N PHE A 469 -24.34 -21.27 -13.68
CA PHE A 469 -23.97 -20.02 -14.35
C PHE A 469 -22.59 -20.06 -15.05
N VAL A 470 -21.66 -20.91 -14.61
CA VAL A 470 -20.31 -20.97 -15.18
C VAL A 470 -20.16 -22.12 -16.16
N LYS A 471 -20.51 -23.37 -15.79
CA LYS A 471 -20.34 -24.55 -16.67
C LYS A 471 -21.27 -24.57 -17.88
N LYS A 472 -22.49 -24.02 -17.79
CA LYS A 472 -23.38 -23.84 -18.95
C LYS A 472 -22.82 -22.93 -20.04
N VAL A 473 -21.79 -22.16 -19.73
CA VAL A 473 -21.12 -21.23 -20.65
C VAL A 473 -20.02 -21.94 -21.45
N LEU A 474 -19.44 -23.04 -20.91
CA LEU A 474 -18.39 -23.81 -21.56
C LEU A 474 -18.91 -24.89 -22.54
N THR A 475 -20.23 -25.11 -22.55
CA THR A 475 -20.91 -26.13 -23.42
C THR A 475 -21.79 -25.52 -24.51
N ARG A 476 -21.73 -24.23 -24.73
CA ARG A 476 -22.29 -23.50 -25.89
C ARG A 476 -21.16 -22.72 -26.56
#